data_1fa3fc3eab1fb782800ae4348c9e6d5d
#
_entry.id   1fa3fc3eab1fb782800ae4348c9e6d5d
#
_cell.length_a   1.000
_cell.length_b   1.000
_cell.length_c   1.000
_cell.angle_alpha   90.00
_cell.angle_beta   90.00
_cell.angle_gamma   90.00
#
_symmetry.space_group_name_H-M   'P 1'
#
loop_
_entity.id
_entity.type
_entity.pdbx_description
1 polymer ?
#
loop_
_entity_poly.entity_id
_entity_poly.type
_entity_poly.pdbx_seq_one_letter_code
_entity_poly.pdbx_strand_id
1 'polypeptide(L)'
;MLRQKIFLLYISLLVIILGCTPSPSSTKTKEVDVFVGTDGLLVEFAKTAPPPKVFEDSNFPILLRIRNKGAYSIKDSSKAALSLGVEKDYIKDLKVEEQGRVSSTRFNNLAYFSVDGKTAINQQGDEVIASLSAKTNKLDPQSELKESTITAALCYPYKTMLSTTVCIDTDVAGINPGKKVCSAKEFVFNNGQGAPIAVTKNEPQMIPAENEIKPQ
;
A
#
# COMPACT_ATOMS: atom_id res chain seq x y z
N MET A 1 67.06 -35.75 0.39
CA MET A 1 65.65 -36.09 0.76
C MET A 1 64.90 -34.95 1.42
N LEU A 2 65.44 -34.15 2.32
CA LEU A 2 64.72 -33.07 3.01
C LEU A 2 64.32 -31.91 2.07
N ARG A 3 65.19 -31.47 1.17
CA ARG A 3 64.89 -30.40 0.18
C ARG A 3 63.79 -30.78 -0.76
N GLN A 4 63.66 -32.03 -1.16
CA GLN A 4 62.64 -32.51 -2.06
C GLN A 4 61.25 -32.53 -1.38
N LYS A 5 61.20 -32.85 -0.10
CA LYS A 5 59.96 -32.80 0.71
C LYS A 5 59.50 -31.36 0.94
N ILE A 6 60.38 -30.41 1.16
CA ILE A 6 60.08 -29.00 1.33
C ILE A 6 59.55 -28.42 0.01
N PHE A 7 60.09 -28.79 -1.15
CA PHE A 7 59.62 -28.33 -2.44
C PHE A 7 58.23 -28.84 -2.78
N LEU A 8 57.90 -30.08 -2.45
CA LEU A 8 56.57 -30.65 -2.60
C LEU A 8 55.52 -29.97 -1.67
N LEU A 9 55.94 -29.56 -0.47
CA LEU A 9 55.08 -28.85 0.48
C LEU A 9 54.76 -27.43 -0.02
N TYR A 10 55.72 -26.73 -0.63
CA TYR A 10 55.48 -25.42 -1.26
C TYR A 10 54.57 -25.49 -2.49
N ILE A 11 54.69 -26.52 -3.31
CA ILE A 11 53.81 -26.74 -4.46
C ILE A 11 52.40 -27.05 -4.00
N SER A 12 52.22 -27.87 -2.94
CA SER A 12 50.90 -28.16 -2.37
C SER A 12 50.25 -26.93 -1.76
N LEU A 13 51.01 -26.05 -1.10
CA LEU A 13 50.50 -24.80 -0.55
C LEU A 13 50.08 -23.80 -1.64
N LEU A 14 50.81 -23.76 -2.77
CA LEU A 14 50.53 -22.87 -3.91
C LEU A 14 49.24 -23.27 -4.62
N VAL A 15 48.92 -24.57 -4.69
CA VAL A 15 47.67 -25.05 -5.33
C VAL A 15 46.43 -24.72 -4.51
N ILE A 16 46.56 -24.61 -3.19
CA ILE A 16 45.42 -24.27 -2.31
C ILE A 16 45.02 -22.77 -2.44
N ILE A 17 45.95 -21.89 -2.81
CA ILE A 17 45.71 -20.45 -2.95
C ILE A 17 45.01 -20.11 -4.26
N LEU A 18 45.06 -20.96 -5.29
CA LEU A 18 44.45 -20.72 -6.61
C LEU A 18 43.00 -21.15 -6.73
N GLY A 19 42.35 -21.67 -5.65
CA GLY A 19 41.03 -22.29 -5.67
C GLY A 19 39.82 -21.39 -5.41
N CYS A 20 40.00 -20.11 -5.11
CA CYS A 20 38.87 -19.19 -4.88
C CYS A 20 38.88 -18.02 -5.84
N THR A 21 38.47 -18.24 -7.06
CA THR A 21 37.94 -17.14 -7.87
C THR A 21 36.49 -16.96 -7.46
N PRO A 22 36.11 -15.83 -6.82
CA PRO A 22 34.70 -15.50 -6.67
C PRO A 22 34.14 -15.27 -8.07
N SER A 23 33.36 -16.21 -8.58
CA SER A 23 32.55 -16.00 -9.76
C SER A 23 31.59 -14.85 -9.42
N PRO A 24 31.58 -13.75 -10.18
CA PRO A 24 30.56 -12.75 -10.02
C PRO A 24 29.24 -13.36 -10.51
N SER A 25 28.53 -14.09 -9.63
CA SER A 25 27.14 -14.37 -9.86
C SER A 25 26.43 -13.03 -9.73
N SER A 26 26.21 -12.34 -10.86
CA SER A 26 25.24 -11.26 -10.94
C SER A 26 23.85 -11.85 -10.72
N THR A 27 23.55 -12.19 -9.50
CA THR A 27 22.17 -12.37 -9.06
C THR A 27 21.54 -11.01 -9.28
N LYS A 28 20.89 -10.80 -10.43
CA LYS A 28 19.97 -9.71 -10.61
C LYS A 28 18.91 -9.92 -9.52
N THR A 29 19.09 -9.25 -8.40
CA THR A 29 18.06 -9.14 -7.37
C THR A 29 16.85 -8.61 -8.11
N LYS A 30 15.83 -9.45 -8.30
CA LYS A 30 14.58 -9.06 -8.94
C LYS A 30 14.03 -7.95 -8.05
N GLU A 31 14.10 -6.73 -8.53
CA GLU A 31 13.53 -5.57 -7.82
C GLU A 31 12.04 -5.87 -7.61
N VAL A 32 11.62 -5.91 -6.35
CA VAL A 32 10.22 -6.20 -6.03
C VAL A 32 9.43 -4.95 -6.33
N ASP A 33 8.59 -5.04 -7.35
CA ASP A 33 7.65 -3.97 -7.65
C ASP A 33 6.57 -3.93 -6.56
N VAL A 34 6.52 -2.84 -5.82
CA VAL A 34 5.52 -2.60 -4.77
C VAL A 34 4.24 -1.96 -5.30
N PHE A 35 4.30 -1.40 -6.54
CA PHE A 35 3.16 -0.77 -7.19
C PHE A 35 2.28 -1.79 -7.94
N VAL A 36 1.87 -2.84 -7.21
CA VAL A 36 0.96 -3.89 -7.72
C VAL A 36 -0.25 -4.03 -6.82
N GLY A 37 -1.38 -4.46 -7.42
CA GLY A 37 -2.67 -4.59 -6.74
C GLY A 37 -3.47 -3.29 -6.72
N THR A 38 -4.71 -3.41 -6.30
CA THR A 38 -5.71 -2.32 -6.25
C THR A 38 -6.10 -1.95 -4.82
N ASP A 39 -5.38 -2.49 -3.83
CA ASP A 39 -5.66 -2.22 -2.43
C ASP A 39 -5.11 -0.85 -2.00
N GLY A 40 -5.81 -0.22 -1.04
CA GLY A 40 -5.38 0.96 -0.31
C GLY A 40 -5.34 0.68 1.19
N LEU A 41 -5.93 1.59 1.99
CA LEU A 41 -6.13 1.34 3.42
C LEU A 41 -7.31 0.41 3.63
N LEU A 42 -7.10 -0.59 4.49
CA LEU A 42 -8.14 -1.45 5.04
C LEU A 42 -8.39 -1.04 6.48
N VAL A 43 -9.66 -0.85 6.86
CA VAL A 43 -10.07 -0.61 8.25
C VAL A 43 -10.99 -1.72 8.73
N GLU A 44 -10.72 -2.24 9.91
CA GLU A 44 -11.51 -3.29 10.53
C GLU A 44 -11.68 -2.99 12.02
N PHE A 45 -12.89 -3.23 12.56
CA PHE A 45 -13.08 -3.25 13.99
C PHE A 45 -12.42 -4.49 14.61
N ALA A 46 -11.78 -4.33 15.74
CA ALA A 46 -11.28 -5.48 16.50
C ALA A 46 -12.44 -6.35 16.98
N LYS A 47 -12.24 -7.66 17.00
CA LYS A 47 -13.31 -8.64 17.30
C LYS A 47 -14.06 -8.42 18.62
N THR A 48 -13.40 -7.78 19.58
CA THR A 48 -13.94 -7.58 20.94
C THR A 48 -14.12 -6.11 21.31
N ALA A 49 -13.86 -5.19 20.39
CA ALA A 49 -13.95 -3.76 20.63
C ALA A 49 -14.42 -3.00 19.37
N PRO A 50 -15.70 -2.61 19.29
CA PRO A 50 -16.65 -2.53 20.42
C PRO A 50 -17.12 -3.92 20.89
N PRO A 51 -17.47 -4.08 22.20
CA PRO A 51 -18.13 -5.28 22.69
C PRO A 51 -19.48 -5.48 22.01
N PRO A 52 -19.93 -6.75 21.80
CA PRO A 52 -21.21 -7.01 21.14
C PRO A 52 -22.43 -6.59 21.98
N LYS A 53 -22.25 -6.42 23.27
CA LYS A 53 -23.27 -5.91 24.22
C LYS A 53 -22.63 -4.97 25.22
N VAL A 54 -23.28 -3.85 25.47
CA VAL A 54 -22.86 -2.84 26.45
C VAL A 54 -24.08 -2.44 27.28
N PHE A 55 -23.90 -2.25 28.59
CA PHE A 55 -24.97 -1.75 29.45
C PHE A 55 -25.20 -0.25 29.18
N GLU A 56 -26.39 0.23 29.52
CA GLU A 56 -26.68 1.66 29.49
C GLU A 56 -25.78 2.41 30.50
N ASP A 57 -25.52 3.69 30.19
CA ASP A 57 -24.69 4.61 30.96
C ASP A 57 -23.28 4.09 31.29
N SER A 58 -22.76 3.19 30.43
CA SER A 58 -21.45 2.53 30.59
C SER A 58 -20.46 2.97 29.54
N ASN A 59 -19.17 3.02 29.92
CA ASN A 59 -18.08 3.26 28.98
C ASN A 59 -17.71 1.95 28.27
N PHE A 60 -17.33 2.07 26.99
CA PHE A 60 -16.83 0.94 26.22
C PHE A 60 -15.73 1.35 25.24
N PRO A 61 -14.78 0.45 24.95
CA PRO A 61 -13.72 0.70 24.00
C PRO A 61 -14.17 0.45 22.57
N ILE A 62 -13.59 1.19 21.64
CA ILE A 62 -13.68 0.98 20.19
C ILE A 62 -12.26 0.89 19.67
N LEU A 63 -11.86 -0.26 19.13
CA LEU A 63 -10.54 -0.47 18.55
C LEU A 63 -10.66 -0.72 17.05
N LEU A 64 -9.90 0.03 16.28
CA LEU A 64 -9.84 -0.08 14.83
C LEU A 64 -8.41 -0.41 14.39
N ARG A 65 -8.29 -1.43 13.56
CA ARG A 65 -7.04 -1.79 12.89
C ARG A 65 -7.06 -1.16 11.51
N ILE A 66 -6.08 -0.32 11.23
CA ILE A 66 -5.91 0.34 9.94
C ILE A 66 -4.63 -0.21 9.33
N ARG A 67 -4.76 -0.97 8.24
CA ARG A 67 -3.63 -1.56 7.52
C ARG A 67 -3.47 -0.92 6.15
N ASN A 68 -2.26 -0.53 5.83
CA ASN A 68 -1.95 0.02 4.52
C ASN A 68 -1.49 -1.09 3.57
N LYS A 69 -2.40 -1.57 2.75
CA LYS A 69 -2.11 -2.55 1.68
C LYS A 69 -1.71 -1.91 0.36
N GLY A 70 -1.67 -0.59 0.29
CA GLY A 70 -1.21 0.16 -0.88
C GLY A 70 0.31 0.38 -0.87
N ALA A 71 0.83 0.92 -1.97
CA ALA A 71 2.25 1.22 -2.12
C ALA A 71 2.66 2.57 -1.52
N TYR A 72 1.73 3.49 -1.32
CA TYR A 72 2.02 4.83 -0.82
C TYR A 72 2.08 4.87 0.70
N SER A 73 3.23 5.29 1.26
CA SER A 73 3.39 5.52 2.71
C SER A 73 2.83 6.88 3.12
N ILE A 74 1.97 6.89 4.11
CA ILE A 74 1.40 8.10 4.72
C ILE A 74 2.26 8.46 5.93
N LYS A 75 3.29 9.28 5.70
CA LYS A 75 4.24 9.71 6.75
C LYS A 75 3.74 10.93 7.52
N ASP A 76 3.05 11.83 6.83
CA ASP A 76 2.44 13.02 7.42
C ASP A 76 1.04 12.67 7.92
N SER A 77 0.87 12.57 9.23
CA SER A 77 -0.40 12.18 9.85
C SER A 77 -1.53 13.17 9.52
N SER A 78 -1.23 14.45 9.32
CA SER A 78 -2.24 15.46 9.00
C SER A 78 -2.99 15.21 7.69
N LYS A 79 -2.47 14.31 6.85
CA LYS A 79 -3.03 13.97 5.53
C LYS A 79 -3.95 12.76 5.54
N ALA A 80 -4.02 12.01 6.65
CA ALA A 80 -4.90 10.87 6.77
C ALA A 80 -5.78 11.01 8.01
N ALA A 81 -7.06 10.83 7.82
CA ALA A 81 -8.07 11.00 8.86
C ALA A 81 -8.97 9.76 8.97
N LEU A 82 -9.21 9.33 10.19
CA LEU A 82 -10.24 8.39 10.58
C LEU A 82 -11.40 9.17 11.20
N SER A 83 -12.60 8.99 10.69
CA SER A 83 -13.83 9.54 11.27
C SER A 83 -14.74 8.42 11.73
N LEU A 84 -15.33 8.58 12.92
CA LEU A 84 -16.36 7.69 13.44
C LEU A 84 -17.72 8.37 13.44
N GLY A 85 -18.71 7.68 12.89
CA GLY A 85 -20.12 8.03 12.98
C GLY A 85 -20.82 7.13 14.01
N VAL A 86 -21.59 7.72 14.89
CA VAL A 86 -22.38 7.04 15.93
C VAL A 86 -23.77 7.65 16.02
N GLU A 87 -24.75 6.88 16.47
CA GLU A 87 -26.08 7.37 16.81
C GLU A 87 -26.03 8.13 18.14
N LYS A 88 -26.10 9.47 18.06
CA LYS A 88 -25.90 10.36 19.21
C LYS A 88 -26.94 10.20 20.32
N ASP A 89 -28.12 9.69 19.99
CA ASP A 89 -29.16 9.42 20.97
C ASP A 89 -28.76 8.29 21.93
N TYR A 90 -27.95 7.34 21.49
CA TYR A 90 -27.55 6.16 22.24
C TYR A 90 -26.08 6.11 22.60
N ILE A 91 -25.21 6.85 21.90
CA ILE A 91 -23.76 6.87 22.11
C ILE A 91 -23.26 8.31 22.22
N LYS A 92 -22.59 8.59 23.31
CA LYS A 92 -22.00 9.91 23.63
C LYS A 92 -20.54 9.79 24.04
N ASP A 93 -19.92 10.93 24.35
CA ASP A 93 -18.58 11.06 24.92
C ASP A 93 -17.52 10.28 24.12
N LEU A 94 -17.69 10.25 22.79
CA LEU A 94 -16.70 9.65 21.90
C LEU A 94 -15.39 10.41 22.01
N LYS A 95 -14.30 9.71 22.33
CA LYS A 95 -12.98 10.28 22.55
C LYS A 95 -11.91 9.43 21.90
N VAL A 96 -11.04 10.05 21.09
CA VAL A 96 -9.85 9.41 20.53
C VAL A 96 -8.75 9.39 21.60
N GLU A 97 -8.14 8.23 21.81
CA GLU A 97 -6.99 8.08 22.68
C GLU A 97 -5.70 8.21 21.85
N GLU A 98 -4.88 9.20 22.21
CA GLU A 98 -3.61 9.41 21.53
C GLU A 98 -2.64 8.31 21.89
N GLN A 99 -2.23 7.53 20.88
CA GLN A 99 -1.30 6.44 21.04
C GLN A 99 -0.42 6.28 19.81
N GLY A 100 0.88 6.34 19.99
CA GLY A 100 1.86 6.09 18.94
C GLY A 100 1.70 7.02 17.75
N ARG A 101 1.20 6.48 16.62
CA ARG A 101 1.02 7.21 15.35
C ARG A 101 -0.39 7.76 15.13
N VAL A 102 -1.23 7.69 16.15
CA VAL A 102 -2.60 8.23 16.13
C VAL A 102 -2.65 9.46 17.04
N SER A 103 -3.18 10.56 16.54
CA SER A 103 -3.39 11.81 17.27
C SER A 103 -4.85 12.22 17.23
N SER A 104 -5.30 12.82 18.30
CA SER A 104 -6.63 13.41 18.39
C SER A 104 -6.72 14.73 17.63
N THR A 105 -7.95 15.18 17.40
CA THR A 105 -8.24 16.49 16.81
C THR A 105 -9.18 17.27 17.74
N ARG A 106 -9.57 18.46 17.32
CA ARG A 106 -10.60 19.24 18.03
C ARG A 106 -11.96 18.53 18.06
N PHE A 107 -12.18 17.59 17.14
CA PHE A 107 -13.42 16.83 17.03
C PHE A 107 -13.20 15.44 17.62
N ASN A 108 -13.94 15.09 18.64
CA ASN A 108 -13.80 13.85 19.38
C ASN A 108 -14.00 12.58 18.53
N ASN A 109 -14.66 12.68 17.40
CA ASN A 109 -14.89 11.58 16.48
C ASN A 109 -13.90 11.52 15.30
N LEU A 110 -12.86 12.36 15.29
CA LEU A 110 -11.87 12.48 14.22
C LEU A 110 -10.47 12.28 14.77
N ALA A 111 -9.73 11.38 14.17
CA ALA A 111 -8.32 11.13 14.47
C ALA A 111 -7.46 11.28 13.22
N TYR A 112 -6.24 11.76 13.38
CA TYR A 112 -5.20 11.73 12.35
C TYR A 112 -4.23 10.58 12.62
N PHE A 113 -3.67 10.01 11.55
CA PHE A 113 -2.73 8.90 11.70
C PHE A 113 -1.69 8.85 10.58
N SER A 114 -0.58 8.16 10.84
CA SER A 114 0.42 7.82 9.82
C SER A 114 0.62 6.31 9.76
N VAL A 115 0.85 5.78 8.56
CA VAL A 115 1.06 4.35 8.34
C VAL A 115 1.85 4.13 7.06
N ASP A 116 2.87 3.26 7.11
CA ASP A 116 3.70 2.97 5.95
C ASP A 116 3.01 1.99 5.00
N GLY A 117 3.24 2.19 3.70
CA GLY A 117 2.77 1.32 2.64
C GLY A 117 3.64 0.07 2.48
N LYS A 118 3.37 -0.70 1.43
CA LYS A 118 4.20 -1.83 1.03
C LYS A 118 5.62 -1.38 0.73
N THR A 119 6.58 -2.23 1.10
CA THR A 119 7.99 -2.09 0.75
C THR A 119 8.52 -3.41 0.18
N ALA A 120 9.72 -3.41 -0.40
CA ALA A 120 10.36 -4.64 -0.86
C ALA A 120 10.54 -5.68 0.26
N ILE A 121 10.73 -5.22 1.50
CA ILE A 121 10.91 -6.06 2.69
C ILE A 121 9.56 -6.42 3.32
N ASN A 122 8.63 -5.46 3.41
CA ASN A 122 7.29 -5.66 3.98
C ASN A 122 6.23 -5.52 2.88
N GLN A 123 5.94 -6.60 2.19
CA GLN A 123 4.93 -6.64 1.12
C GLN A 123 3.48 -6.64 1.63
N GLN A 124 3.28 -6.86 2.92
CA GLN A 124 1.96 -6.81 3.55
C GLN A 124 1.54 -5.39 3.95
N GLY A 125 2.49 -4.44 3.88
CA GLY A 125 2.30 -3.10 4.39
C GLY A 125 2.32 -3.06 5.91
N ASP A 126 2.13 -1.87 6.46
CA ASP A 126 2.16 -1.64 7.90
C ASP A 126 0.77 -1.45 8.47
N GLU A 127 0.66 -1.50 9.79
CA GLU A 127 -0.59 -1.41 10.52
C GLU A 127 -0.49 -0.41 11.67
N VAL A 128 -1.57 0.30 11.91
CA VAL A 128 -1.76 1.15 13.09
C VAL A 128 -3.08 0.83 13.75
N ILE A 129 -3.11 0.88 15.08
CA ILE A 129 -4.33 0.67 15.88
C ILE A 129 -4.80 2.03 16.40
N ALA A 130 -6.04 2.36 16.09
CA ALA A 130 -6.72 3.52 16.66
C ALA A 130 -7.61 3.07 17.81
N SER A 131 -7.35 3.62 18.99
CA SER A 131 -8.13 3.38 20.21
C SER A 131 -9.05 4.56 20.47
N LEU A 132 -10.31 4.26 20.71
CA LEU A 132 -11.30 5.25 21.11
C LEU A 132 -12.11 4.70 22.29
N SER A 133 -12.64 5.59 23.07
CA SER A 133 -13.63 5.29 24.11
C SER A 133 -14.93 6.02 23.81
N ALA A 134 -16.02 5.41 24.19
CA ALA A 134 -17.36 5.99 24.09
C ALA A 134 -18.18 5.60 25.29
N LYS A 135 -19.29 6.30 25.51
CA LYS A 135 -20.24 6.02 26.57
C LYS A 135 -21.63 5.83 25.98
N THR A 136 -22.37 4.83 26.46
CA THR A 136 -23.78 4.65 26.14
C THR A 136 -24.65 5.65 26.89
N ASN A 137 -25.77 6.06 26.29
CA ASN A 137 -26.84 6.76 26.97
C ASN A 137 -27.77 5.77 27.69
N LYS A 138 -28.70 6.29 28.46
CA LYS A 138 -29.84 5.51 28.95
C LYS A 138 -30.75 5.17 27.80
N LEU A 139 -31.36 4.01 27.85
CA LEU A 139 -32.39 3.60 26.92
C LEU A 139 -33.71 4.35 27.14
N ASP A 140 -34.54 4.35 26.10
CA ASP A 140 -35.90 4.87 26.23
C ASP A 140 -36.68 4.08 27.30
N PRO A 141 -37.59 4.74 28.04
CA PRO A 141 -38.42 4.05 29.00
C PRO A 141 -39.17 2.86 28.38
N GLN A 142 -39.13 1.70 29.06
CA GLN A 142 -39.72 0.42 28.60
C GLN A 142 -38.95 -0.28 27.46
N SER A 143 -37.78 0.21 27.08
CA SER A 143 -36.90 -0.47 26.09
C SER A 143 -35.93 -1.37 26.86
N GLU A 144 -35.89 -2.66 26.51
CA GLU A 144 -34.94 -3.62 27.10
C GLU A 144 -33.63 -3.71 26.30
N LEU A 145 -33.67 -3.41 25.02
CA LEU A 145 -32.54 -3.53 24.08
C LEU A 145 -32.67 -2.52 22.96
N LYS A 146 -31.55 -1.94 22.55
CA LYS A 146 -31.44 -1.13 21.33
C LYS A 146 -30.19 -1.52 20.55
N GLU A 147 -30.36 -1.80 19.28
CA GLU A 147 -29.23 -1.95 18.36
C GLU A 147 -28.82 -0.57 17.84
N SER A 148 -27.51 -0.28 17.88
CA SER A 148 -26.94 0.96 17.38
C SER A 148 -25.76 0.67 16.47
N THR A 149 -25.62 1.45 15.41
CA THR A 149 -24.59 1.28 14.40
C THR A 149 -23.42 2.24 14.62
N ILE A 150 -22.20 1.69 14.58
CA ILE A 150 -20.97 2.48 14.56
C ILE A 150 -20.35 2.35 13.17
N THR A 151 -20.10 3.48 12.51
CA THR A 151 -19.47 3.52 11.18
C THR A 151 -18.08 4.13 11.26
N ALA A 152 -17.15 3.59 10.48
CA ALA A 152 -15.80 4.15 10.34
C ALA A 152 -15.56 4.56 8.89
N ALA A 153 -15.04 5.77 8.68
CA ALA A 153 -14.65 6.28 7.38
C ALA A 153 -13.19 6.75 7.40
N LEU A 154 -12.46 6.43 6.34
CA LEU A 154 -11.08 6.87 6.14
C LEU A 154 -10.99 7.85 4.98
N CYS A 155 -10.24 8.95 5.18
CA CYS A 155 -9.83 9.86 4.14
C CYS A 155 -8.31 9.91 4.11
N TYR A 156 -7.69 9.56 2.98
CA TYR A 156 -6.24 9.43 2.90
C TYR A 156 -5.71 9.66 1.49
N PRO A 157 -4.45 10.13 1.33
CA PRO A 157 -3.80 10.21 0.04
C PRO A 157 -3.30 8.83 -0.40
N TYR A 158 -3.32 8.60 -1.70
CA TYR A 158 -2.70 7.43 -2.32
C TYR A 158 -1.94 7.82 -3.59
N LYS A 159 -1.13 6.91 -4.14
CA LYS A 159 -0.38 7.13 -5.36
C LYS A 159 -0.49 5.91 -6.26
N THR A 160 -1.03 6.11 -7.45
CA THR A 160 -0.98 5.15 -8.56
C THR A 160 0.25 5.42 -9.41
N MET A 161 1.00 4.41 -9.76
CA MET A 161 2.20 4.53 -10.59
C MET A 161 2.18 3.49 -11.71
N LEU A 162 2.20 3.96 -12.95
CA LEU A 162 2.24 3.13 -14.13
C LEU A 162 3.36 3.63 -15.04
N SER A 163 4.17 2.71 -15.56
CA SER A 163 5.17 2.97 -16.58
C SER A 163 5.04 1.94 -17.68
N THR A 164 4.97 2.41 -18.94
CA THR A 164 4.92 1.54 -20.10
C THR A 164 5.61 2.20 -21.27
N THR A 165 6.05 1.40 -22.25
CA THR A 165 6.66 1.88 -23.49
C THR A 165 5.62 1.83 -24.60
N VAL A 166 5.37 2.95 -25.24
CA VAL A 166 4.45 3.06 -26.38
C VAL A 166 5.25 3.14 -27.69
N CYS A 167 4.70 2.55 -28.75
CA CYS A 167 5.25 2.69 -30.11
C CYS A 167 4.65 3.95 -30.71
N ILE A 168 5.50 4.81 -31.23
CA ILE A 168 5.10 5.97 -32.05
C ILE A 168 5.22 5.57 -33.52
N ASP A 169 4.08 5.42 -34.19
CA ASP A 169 4.02 5.12 -35.62
C ASP A 169 3.96 6.42 -36.45
N THR A 170 4.98 6.70 -37.23
CA THR A 170 5.07 7.91 -38.05
C THR A 170 4.42 7.72 -39.42
N ASP A 171 4.01 6.53 -39.79
CA ASP A 171 3.35 6.21 -41.05
C ASP A 171 1.94 5.61 -40.77
N VAL A 172 1.08 6.43 -40.19
CA VAL A 172 -0.30 6.05 -39.84
C VAL A 172 -1.12 5.66 -41.07
N ALA A 173 -0.87 6.33 -42.22
CA ALA A 173 -1.57 6.07 -43.47
C ALA A 173 -1.02 4.86 -44.23
N GLY A 174 0.11 4.26 -43.82
CA GLY A 174 0.72 3.11 -44.49
C GLY A 174 1.29 3.43 -45.87
N ILE A 175 1.68 4.68 -46.10
CA ILE A 175 2.20 5.13 -47.42
C ILE A 175 3.59 4.56 -47.68
N ASN A 176 4.40 4.39 -46.62
CA ASN A 176 5.74 3.84 -46.70
C ASN A 176 5.80 2.48 -45.97
N PRO A 177 5.46 1.37 -46.58
CA PRO A 177 5.41 0.06 -45.96
C PRO A 177 6.80 -0.53 -45.66
N GLY A 178 7.77 0.29 -45.32
CA GLY A 178 9.07 -0.13 -44.85
C GLY A 178 8.96 -1.06 -43.62
N LYS A 179 10.07 -1.69 -43.26
CA LYS A 179 10.09 -2.57 -42.07
C LYS A 179 9.88 -1.75 -40.80
N LYS A 180 8.66 -1.75 -40.26
CA LYS A 180 8.35 -1.11 -38.96
C LYS A 180 9.03 -1.85 -37.83
N VAL A 181 9.71 -1.13 -36.94
CA VAL A 181 10.39 -1.69 -35.75
C VAL A 181 9.39 -2.06 -34.64
N CYS A 182 8.25 -1.38 -34.60
CA CYS A 182 7.18 -1.62 -33.66
C CYS A 182 5.81 -1.30 -34.31
N SER A 183 4.74 -1.62 -33.63
CA SER A 183 3.37 -1.25 -33.99
C SER A 183 2.64 -0.64 -32.82
N ALA A 184 1.85 0.41 -33.07
CA ALA A 184 0.96 0.96 -32.03
C ALA A 184 -0.09 -0.09 -31.67
N LYS A 185 -0.17 -0.42 -30.38
CA LYS A 185 -1.12 -1.42 -29.84
C LYS A 185 -1.74 -0.88 -28.59
N GLU A 186 -2.94 -1.34 -28.30
CA GLU A 186 -3.52 -1.11 -26.98
C GLU A 186 -2.77 -1.90 -25.90
N PHE A 187 -2.78 -1.36 -24.70
CA PHE A 187 -2.21 -1.99 -23.52
C PHE A 187 -3.33 -2.20 -22.49
N VAL A 188 -3.45 -3.43 -21.98
CA VAL A 188 -4.37 -3.79 -20.91
C VAL A 188 -3.56 -4.09 -19.68
N PHE A 189 -3.93 -3.49 -18.55
CA PHE A 189 -3.25 -3.60 -17.26
C PHE A 189 -4.18 -4.25 -16.24
N ASN A 190 -3.90 -5.51 -15.86
CA ASN A 190 -4.76 -6.30 -14.99
C ASN A 190 -4.26 -6.40 -13.54
N ASN A 191 -3.02 -5.93 -13.26
CA ASN A 191 -2.37 -6.16 -11.97
C ASN A 191 -2.55 -5.02 -10.95
N GLY A 192 -3.27 -3.97 -11.33
CA GLY A 192 -3.34 -2.75 -10.53
C GLY A 192 -1.99 -2.02 -10.45
N GLN A 193 -1.93 -0.90 -9.74
CA GLN A 193 -0.73 -0.07 -9.61
C GLN A 193 -0.50 0.39 -8.16
N GLY A 194 -0.83 -0.47 -7.19
CA GLY A 194 -0.56 -0.26 -5.76
C GLY A 194 -1.47 0.76 -5.06
N ALA A 195 -2.64 1.06 -5.64
CA ALA A 195 -3.59 2.02 -5.11
C ALA A 195 -5.03 1.65 -5.52
N PRO A 196 -6.07 2.21 -4.83
CA PRO A 196 -7.47 1.90 -5.11
C PRO A 196 -7.94 2.29 -6.52
N ILE A 197 -7.29 3.27 -7.14
CA ILE A 197 -7.56 3.66 -8.53
C ILE A 197 -6.41 3.19 -9.39
N ALA A 198 -6.74 2.49 -10.48
CA ALA A 198 -5.79 1.92 -11.40
C ALA A 198 -6.15 2.25 -12.85
N VAL A 199 -5.14 2.42 -13.68
CA VAL A 199 -5.30 2.46 -15.14
C VAL A 199 -5.50 1.03 -15.61
N THR A 200 -6.60 0.75 -16.28
CA THR A 200 -6.92 -0.58 -16.79
C THR A 200 -6.59 -0.77 -18.25
N LYS A 201 -6.59 0.34 -19.03
CA LYS A 201 -6.36 0.30 -20.47
C LYS A 201 -5.70 1.59 -20.93
N ASN A 202 -4.83 1.49 -21.93
CA ASN A 202 -4.29 2.62 -22.69
C ASN A 202 -4.42 2.30 -24.20
N GLU A 203 -5.07 3.18 -24.93
CA GLU A 203 -5.23 3.10 -26.38
C GLU A 203 -4.52 4.29 -27.04
N PRO A 204 -3.25 4.16 -27.41
CA PRO A 204 -2.53 5.26 -28.05
C PRO A 204 -3.09 5.53 -29.44
N GLN A 205 -3.52 6.76 -29.68
CA GLN A 205 -3.94 7.23 -30.99
C GLN A 205 -2.86 8.12 -31.58
N MET A 206 -2.54 7.94 -32.89
CA MET A 206 -1.57 8.74 -33.62
C MET A 206 -2.32 9.73 -34.49
N ILE A 207 -2.23 11.01 -34.18
CA ILE A 207 -2.93 12.06 -34.89
C ILE A 207 -1.92 12.78 -35.82
N PRO A 208 -2.13 12.74 -37.15
CA PRO A 208 -1.32 13.51 -38.07
C PRO A 208 -1.50 15.02 -37.84
N ALA A 209 -0.41 15.76 -37.75
CA ALA A 209 -0.37 17.21 -37.77
C ALA A 209 0.50 17.65 -38.96
N GLU A 210 0.49 18.92 -39.34
CA GLU A 210 1.07 19.43 -40.59
C GLU A 210 2.49 18.94 -40.89
N ASN A 211 3.36 18.81 -39.87
CA ASN A 211 4.75 18.34 -40.05
C ASN A 211 5.19 17.30 -39.00
N GLU A 212 4.26 16.79 -38.19
CA GLU A 212 4.56 15.85 -37.10
C GLU A 212 3.38 14.92 -36.82
N ILE A 213 3.62 13.84 -36.08
CA ILE A 213 2.57 12.96 -35.58
C ILE A 213 2.55 13.12 -34.08
N LYS A 214 1.37 13.44 -33.53
CA LYS A 214 1.14 13.60 -32.07
C LYS A 214 0.46 12.37 -31.51
N PRO A 215 1.06 11.67 -30.55
CA PRO A 215 0.35 10.66 -29.78
C PRO A 215 -0.65 11.33 -28.82
N GLN A 216 -1.86 10.77 -28.72
CA GLN A 216 -2.88 11.08 -27.74
C GLN A 216 -3.24 9.87 -26.92
#